data_176aefd95776158b2c0cf71fbb2121c3
#
_entry.id   176aefd95776158b2c0cf71fbb2121c3
#
_cell.length_a   1.000
_cell.length_b   1.000
_cell.length_c   1.000
_cell.angle_alpha   90.00
_cell.angle_beta   90.00
_cell.angle_gamma   90.00
#
_symmetry.space_group_name_H-M   'P 1'
#
loop_
_entity.id
_entity.type
_entity.pdbx_description
1 polymer ?
#
loop_
_entity_poly.entity_id
_entity_poly.type
_entity_poly.pdbx_seq_one_letter_code
_entity_poly.pdbx_strand_id
1 'polypeptide(L)'
;EGRLVVAHAGLPQELQGTDTPQTRDTALFGTPTGQRDQYGIKILLDWAHNYHGDAVVVWGHLPIAEAVWINNTIDIDTGCVHGGSLTALRYPERELVSVPAARVYSVPLKPL
;
A
#
# COMPACT_ATOMS: atom_id res chain seq x y z
N GLU A 1 -18.32 -10.24 4.85
CA GLU A 1 -17.10 -10.78 5.44
C GLU A 1 -16.10 -11.14 4.36
N GLY A 2 -14.82 -10.87 4.59
CA GLY A 2 -13.78 -11.16 3.61
C GLY A 2 -13.88 -10.36 2.32
N ARG A 3 -14.65 -9.29 2.29
CA ARG A 3 -14.79 -8.42 1.12
C ARG A 3 -13.83 -7.26 1.13
N LEU A 4 -13.34 -6.91 2.29
CA LEU A 4 -12.40 -5.81 2.49
C LEU A 4 -11.26 -6.29 3.38
N VAL A 5 -10.05 -6.10 2.91
CA VAL A 5 -8.82 -6.32 3.66
C VAL A 5 -8.08 -5.01 3.74
N VAL A 6 -7.66 -4.64 4.96
CA VAL A 6 -6.83 -3.46 5.17
C VAL A 6 -5.54 -3.93 5.84
N ALA A 7 -4.42 -3.67 5.21
CA ALA A 7 -3.12 -4.07 5.72
C ALA A 7 -2.10 -2.99 5.39
N HIS A 8 -1.18 -2.70 6.31
CA HIS A 8 -0.22 -1.61 6.14
C HIS A 8 0.56 -1.70 4.83
N ALA A 9 1.13 -2.86 4.52
CA ALA A 9 1.91 -3.07 3.29
C ALA A 9 1.21 -3.99 2.27
N GLY A 10 -0.07 -4.28 2.49
CA GLY A 10 -0.85 -5.17 1.64
C GLY A 10 -0.90 -6.59 2.16
N LEU A 11 -1.72 -7.41 1.53
CA LEU A 11 -1.87 -8.82 1.89
C LEU A 11 -2.29 -9.63 0.67
N PRO A 12 -1.37 -10.42 0.10
CA PRO A 12 -1.71 -11.29 -1.03
C PRO A 12 -2.79 -12.32 -0.67
N GLN A 13 -3.47 -12.82 -1.69
CA GLN A 13 -4.63 -13.70 -1.51
C GLN A 13 -4.31 -14.93 -0.67
N GLU A 14 -3.16 -15.55 -0.88
CA GLU A 14 -2.76 -16.79 -0.19
C GLU A 14 -2.54 -16.63 1.30
N LEU A 15 -2.34 -15.41 1.77
CA LEU A 15 -2.17 -15.12 3.20
C LEU A 15 -3.45 -14.61 3.88
N GLN A 16 -4.47 -14.29 3.11
CA GLN A 16 -5.74 -13.82 3.67
C GLN A 16 -6.40 -14.94 4.45
N GLY A 17 -6.93 -14.60 5.62
CA GLY A 17 -7.52 -15.59 6.52
C GLY A 17 -6.51 -16.38 7.36
N THR A 18 -5.22 -16.14 7.20
CA THR A 18 -4.18 -16.76 8.03
C THR A 18 -3.69 -15.79 9.11
N ASP A 19 -3.09 -16.32 10.16
CA ASP A 19 -2.50 -15.53 11.24
C ASP A 19 -1.20 -16.21 11.70
N THR A 20 -0.19 -16.10 10.87
CA THR A 20 1.14 -16.65 11.14
C THR A 20 2.16 -15.51 11.23
N PRO A 21 3.38 -15.76 11.74
CA PRO A 21 4.45 -14.76 11.68
C PRO A 21 4.70 -14.24 10.26
N GLN A 22 4.62 -15.11 9.25
CA GLN A 22 4.76 -14.70 7.85
C GLN A 22 3.65 -13.75 7.42
N THR A 23 2.41 -14.03 7.83
CA THR A 23 1.27 -13.15 7.52
C THR A 23 1.50 -11.75 8.07
N ARG A 24 1.94 -11.66 9.32
CA ARG A 24 2.19 -10.37 9.98
C ARG A 24 3.35 -9.62 9.33
N ASP A 25 4.45 -10.31 9.05
CA ASP A 25 5.61 -9.69 8.41
C ASP A 25 5.25 -9.15 7.02
N THR A 26 4.53 -9.92 6.24
CA THR A 26 4.08 -9.50 4.90
C THR A 26 3.14 -8.30 4.99
N ALA A 27 2.18 -8.33 5.91
CA ALA A 27 1.22 -7.23 6.09
C ALA A 27 1.88 -5.94 6.58
N LEU A 28 2.98 -6.03 7.31
CA LEU A 28 3.70 -4.87 7.85
C LEU A 28 4.78 -4.33 6.91
N PHE A 29 5.50 -5.22 6.24
CA PHE A 29 6.74 -4.86 5.53
C PHE A 29 6.75 -5.21 4.05
N GLY A 30 5.80 -5.98 3.57
CA GLY A 30 5.84 -6.58 2.24
C GLY A 30 6.86 -7.71 2.16
N THR A 31 7.07 -8.24 0.96
CA THR A 31 8.04 -9.33 0.73
C THR A 31 9.24 -8.76 -0.01
N PRO A 32 10.43 -8.69 0.61
CA PRO A 32 11.61 -8.17 -0.07
C PRO A 32 12.09 -9.13 -1.16
N THR A 33 12.59 -8.56 -2.27
CA THR A 33 13.20 -9.32 -3.37
C THR A 33 14.68 -9.62 -3.12
N GLY A 34 15.29 -8.97 -2.12
CA GLY A 34 16.73 -9.01 -1.87
C GLY A 34 17.50 -7.93 -2.63
N GLN A 35 16.83 -7.16 -3.46
CA GLN A 35 17.44 -6.08 -4.23
C GLN A 35 17.07 -4.71 -3.65
N ARG A 36 17.87 -3.70 -4.01
CA ARG A 36 17.61 -2.30 -3.67
C ARG A 36 17.64 -1.44 -4.92
N ASP A 37 16.88 -0.36 -4.90
CA ASP A 37 16.86 0.60 -6.01
C ASP A 37 18.05 1.57 -5.92
N GLN A 38 18.10 2.53 -6.85
CA GLN A 38 19.16 3.54 -6.91
C GLN A 38 19.22 4.44 -5.66
N TYR A 39 18.15 4.48 -4.86
CA TYR A 39 18.08 5.27 -3.62
C TYR A 39 18.41 4.43 -2.38
N GLY A 40 18.78 3.16 -2.54
CA GLY A 40 19.06 2.23 -1.45
C GLY A 40 17.81 1.65 -0.79
N ILE A 41 16.64 1.85 -1.37
CA ILE A 41 15.38 1.36 -0.83
C ILE A 41 15.15 -0.08 -1.30
N LYS A 42 14.74 -0.94 -0.38
CA LYS A 42 14.42 -2.35 -0.71
C LYS A 42 13.32 -2.41 -1.78
N ILE A 43 13.58 -3.20 -2.81
CA ILE A 43 12.57 -3.51 -3.82
C ILE A 43 11.73 -4.66 -3.30
N LEU A 44 10.42 -4.42 -3.17
CA LEU A 44 9.46 -5.41 -2.70
C LEU A 44 8.85 -6.15 -3.88
N LEU A 45 8.40 -7.38 -3.60
CA LEU A 45 7.66 -8.17 -4.59
C LEU A 45 6.38 -7.45 -4.99
N ASP A 46 6.14 -7.34 -6.29
CA ASP A 46 4.91 -6.75 -6.83
C ASP A 46 3.78 -7.78 -6.79
N TRP A 47 3.05 -7.78 -5.70
CA TRP A 47 1.92 -8.69 -5.52
C TRP A 47 0.63 -8.14 -6.14
N ALA A 48 0.48 -6.82 -6.20
CA ALA A 48 -0.78 -6.18 -6.60
C ALA A 48 -1.16 -6.45 -8.05
N HIS A 49 -0.17 -6.40 -8.96
CA HIS A 49 -0.41 -6.69 -10.38
C HIS A 49 -0.76 -8.16 -10.64
N ASN A 50 -0.46 -9.05 -9.70
CA ASN A 50 -0.80 -10.47 -9.78
C ASN A 50 -1.98 -10.85 -8.89
N TYR A 51 -2.62 -9.88 -8.25
CA TYR A 51 -3.72 -10.14 -7.34
C TYR A 51 -5.00 -10.45 -8.10
N HIS A 52 -5.65 -11.56 -7.78
CA HIS A 52 -6.91 -12.00 -8.37
C HIS A 52 -7.95 -12.37 -7.30
N GLY A 53 -7.74 -11.95 -6.05
CA GLY A 53 -8.68 -12.21 -4.97
C GLY A 53 -9.99 -11.42 -5.11
N ASP A 54 -11.04 -11.91 -4.47
CA ASP A 54 -12.36 -11.26 -4.48
C ASP A 54 -12.42 -10.07 -3.52
N ALA A 55 -11.64 -10.12 -2.44
CA ALA A 55 -11.62 -9.03 -1.47
C ALA A 55 -10.90 -7.80 -2.05
N VAL A 56 -11.43 -6.63 -1.76
CA VAL A 56 -10.72 -5.37 -2.00
C VAL A 56 -9.60 -5.27 -0.96
N VAL A 57 -8.37 -4.99 -1.39
CA VAL A 57 -7.24 -4.77 -0.48
C VAL A 57 -6.84 -3.30 -0.50
N VAL A 58 -6.90 -2.65 0.65
CA VAL A 58 -6.43 -1.27 0.84
C VAL A 58 -5.12 -1.32 1.62
N TRP A 59 -4.10 -0.68 1.09
CA TRP A 59 -2.75 -0.78 1.66
C TRP A 59 -1.97 0.53 1.49
N GLY A 60 -0.75 0.52 1.95
CA GLY A 60 0.16 1.66 1.92
C GLY A 60 1.61 1.20 1.99
N HIS A 61 2.42 1.88 2.79
CA HIS A 61 3.84 1.59 3.04
C HIS A 61 4.77 2.04 1.91
N LEU A 62 4.32 1.97 0.66
CA LEU A 62 5.08 2.44 -0.49
C LEU A 62 4.49 3.77 -0.95
N PRO A 63 5.07 4.92 -0.55
CA PRO A 63 4.53 6.22 -0.92
C PRO A 63 4.50 6.41 -2.43
N ILE A 64 3.37 6.89 -2.93
CA ILE A 64 3.15 7.18 -4.34
C ILE A 64 2.54 8.57 -4.48
N ALA A 65 2.66 9.17 -5.67
CA ALA A 65 2.12 10.50 -5.91
C ALA A 65 0.60 10.52 -5.93
N GLU A 66 -0.01 9.48 -6.47
CA GLU A 66 -1.45 9.41 -6.69
C GLU A 66 -1.96 7.99 -6.52
N ALA A 67 -3.07 7.84 -5.79
CA ALA A 67 -3.69 6.54 -5.58
C ALA A 67 -4.35 6.05 -6.88
N VAL A 68 -3.98 4.84 -7.30
CA VAL A 68 -4.48 4.21 -8.52
C VAL A 68 -4.86 2.77 -8.20
N TRP A 69 -6.00 2.32 -8.70
CA TRP A 69 -6.42 0.93 -8.57
C TRP A 69 -5.52 0.01 -9.40
N ILE A 70 -5.04 -1.04 -8.78
CA ILE A 70 -4.30 -2.12 -9.44
C ILE A 70 -5.06 -3.40 -9.14
N ASN A 71 -5.74 -3.96 -10.14
CA ASN A 71 -6.69 -5.04 -9.94
C ASN A 71 -7.68 -4.64 -8.82
N ASN A 72 -7.95 -5.51 -7.88
CA ASN A 72 -8.86 -5.21 -6.76
C ASN A 72 -8.11 -4.68 -5.53
N THR A 73 -7.03 -3.95 -5.75
CA THR A 73 -6.22 -3.35 -4.68
C THR A 73 -5.95 -1.87 -4.94
N ILE A 74 -5.70 -1.14 -3.87
CA ILE A 74 -5.30 0.25 -3.98
C ILE A 74 -4.31 0.62 -2.86
N ASP A 75 -3.20 1.24 -3.25
CA ASP A 75 -2.28 1.90 -2.34
C ASP A 75 -2.78 3.32 -2.12
N ILE A 76 -3.15 3.66 -0.89
CA ILE A 76 -3.60 5.00 -0.54
C ILE A 76 -2.56 5.81 0.22
N ASP A 77 -1.32 5.33 0.30
CA ASP A 77 -0.21 6.08 0.89
C ASP A 77 0.30 7.11 -0.13
N THR A 78 -0.36 8.25 -0.16
CA THR A 78 0.01 9.33 -1.07
C THR A 78 1.01 10.30 -0.45
N GLY A 79 1.79 9.82 0.50
CA GLY A 79 2.98 10.51 0.99
C GLY A 79 2.70 11.77 1.78
N CYS A 80 1.66 11.80 2.61
CA CYS A 80 1.30 12.98 3.38
C CYS A 80 2.48 13.50 4.21
N VAL A 81 3.20 12.62 4.89
CA VAL A 81 4.37 12.99 5.70
C VAL A 81 5.48 13.63 4.87
N HIS A 82 5.55 13.31 3.59
CA HIS A 82 6.54 13.82 2.64
C HIS A 82 6.06 15.03 1.83
N GLY A 83 4.95 15.64 2.23
CA GLY A 83 4.40 16.80 1.55
C GLY A 83 3.45 16.48 0.40
N GLY A 84 3.08 15.22 0.24
CA GLY A 84 2.07 14.80 -0.72
C GLY A 84 0.65 15.09 -0.23
N SER A 85 -0.19 14.07 -0.19
CA SER A 85 -1.59 14.19 0.24
C SER A 85 -1.95 13.12 1.24
N LEU A 86 -2.96 13.39 2.04
CA LEU A 86 -3.64 12.41 2.86
C LEU A 86 -4.85 11.91 2.06
N THR A 87 -4.87 10.63 1.72
CA THR A 87 -5.91 10.04 0.89
C THR A 87 -6.72 9.02 1.70
N ALA A 88 -8.02 9.07 1.54
CA ALA A 88 -8.96 8.12 2.14
C ALA A 88 -9.80 7.46 1.06
N LEU A 89 -10.17 6.22 1.30
CA LEU A 89 -11.10 5.48 0.45
C LEU A 89 -12.41 5.30 1.19
N ARG A 90 -13.51 5.71 0.55
CA ARG A 90 -14.86 5.37 1.01
C ARG A 90 -15.23 4.00 0.47
N TYR A 91 -15.65 3.13 1.35
CA TYR A 91 -16.05 1.77 1.00
C TYR A 91 -17.49 1.54 1.47
N PRO A 92 -18.36 0.91 0.68
CA PRO A 92 -18.08 0.20 -0.58
C PRO A 92 -18.12 1.06 -1.85
N GLU A 93 -18.33 2.36 -1.76
CA GLU A 93 -18.52 3.26 -2.92
C GLU A 93 -17.29 3.36 -3.81
N ARG A 94 -16.10 3.03 -3.31
CA ARG A 94 -14.80 3.17 -3.99
C ARG A 94 -14.49 4.61 -4.40
N GLU A 95 -14.91 5.55 -3.55
CA GLU A 95 -14.67 6.97 -3.76
C GLU A 95 -13.41 7.40 -3.01
N LEU A 96 -12.50 8.05 -3.69
CA LEU A 96 -11.29 8.61 -3.10
C LEU A 96 -11.52 10.05 -2.68
N VAL A 97 -11.06 10.38 -1.48
CA VAL A 97 -11.07 11.74 -0.95
C VAL A 97 -9.64 12.07 -0.53
N SER A 98 -9.13 13.21 -0.93
CA SER A 98 -7.73 13.56 -0.71
C SER A 98 -7.62 15.02 -0.31
N VAL A 99 -6.71 15.32 0.62
CA VAL A 99 -6.36 16.68 1.01
C VAL A 99 -4.84 16.84 0.95
N PRO A 100 -4.33 17.97 0.42
CA PRO A 100 -2.91 18.21 0.39
C PRO A 100 -2.32 18.30 1.79
N ALA A 101 -1.07 17.83 1.97
CA ALA A 101 -0.33 18.10 3.19
C ALA A 101 -0.06 19.58 3.35
N ALA A 102 -0.05 20.07 4.60
CA ALA A 102 0.25 21.48 4.87
C ALA A 102 1.71 21.83 4.59
N ARG A 103 2.61 20.84 4.70
CA ARG A 103 4.06 21.02 4.49
C ARG A 103 4.74 19.66 4.34
N VAL A 104 6.03 19.68 4.03
CA VAL A 104 6.88 18.49 4.09
C VAL A 104 7.30 18.29 5.56
N TYR A 105 6.87 17.19 6.15
CA TYR A 105 7.21 16.83 7.54
C TYR A 105 8.47 15.99 7.60
N SER A 106 8.75 15.24 6.54
CA SER A 106 9.93 14.39 6.42
C SER A 106 10.34 14.36 4.96
N VAL A 107 11.61 14.64 4.67
CA VAL A 107 12.11 14.59 3.30
C VAL A 107 12.19 13.13 2.85
N PRO A 108 11.53 12.72 1.75
CA PRO A 108 11.60 11.34 1.29
C PRO A 108 12.99 11.01 0.72
N LEU A 109 13.37 9.73 0.80
CA LEU A 109 14.61 9.25 0.19
C LEU A 109 14.55 9.29 -1.33
N LYS A 110 13.37 9.20 -1.90
CA LYS A 110 13.14 9.32 -3.34
C LYS A 110 11.88 10.13 -3.62
N PRO A 111 11.76 10.76 -4.81
CA PRO A 111 10.54 11.47 -5.20
C PRO A 111 9.30 10.55 -5.16
N LEU A 112 8.17 11.13 -4.85
CA LEU A 112 6.88 10.41 -4.88
C LEU A 112 6.48 10.05 -6.32
#